data_b446aea6134de2aa8f7789bd2c306498
#
_entry.id   b446aea6134de2aa8f7789bd2c306498
#
_cell.length_a   1.000
_cell.length_b   1.000
_cell.length_c   1.000
_cell.angle_alpha   90.00
_cell.angle_beta   90.00
_cell.angle_gamma   90.00
#
_symmetry.space_group_name_H-M   'P 1'
#
loop_
_entity.id
_entity.type
_entity.pdbx_description
1 polymer ?
#
loop_
_entity_poly.entity_id
_entity_poly.type
_entity_poly.pdbx_seq_one_letter_code
_entity_poly.pdbx_strand_id
1 'polypeptide(L)'
;MNVLCLNRVERPLPVDDDLETVQERKERFRSIYIIYFTMFLMSLGFSIILTGVWPYLEKLDNSASKEFMGYVVAANPLGQMLFSPLVGWWGNRSGSVRLPILITLALFTLTSAVYSAIEVLPGDHKTVMIVSRFFVGVSSANIAVARSYLSAATKLSERTHAVSMVSLAQVLGFIVGPALQMSVTPLGDKGLTVIGLPMNMYTATGWINVLMGIFNFILFFPWSFKEHKIAAREAMRDQGKATEKETWKAMKPDYLAAWSLICAFFVLVFNFVLLETLGTSLTMDQFAWDREQSVFYMGLLMSVGAVVACITFVLIGPLCKRFDERRVAIWGGFFFMVIGRVICIPWGSDLPLIAELGPYTNETMDPLTGKEKVGCPSSQEWCRYTPRMTVLQFVIGYSFTTIGYPLGVTLIQTIFSKVLGPRPQGVWMGLMTGAGCASRVLGPVFVGLIYTRFGIYQTFGITGLTLLVSMLWLGLMSERLVPYSTSAEDENNKGRPSTAEIPLVQMPARNGEQKRWQRQESKAADADRTLSSVWYLHFPKAFH
;
A
#
# COMPACT_ATOMS: atom_id res chain seq x y z
N MET A 1 -39.58 -5.80 41.37
CA MET A 1 -39.06 -5.20 40.15
C MET A 1 -37.56 -5.02 40.34
N ASN A 2 -36.81 -6.14 40.12
CA ASN A 2 -35.37 -6.22 40.40
C ASN A 2 -34.59 -6.01 39.11
N VAL A 3 -33.80 -4.95 39.09
CA VAL A 3 -32.88 -4.61 38.00
C VAL A 3 -31.66 -5.53 38.10
N LEU A 4 -31.51 -6.41 37.12
CA LEU A 4 -30.32 -7.26 36.95
C LEU A 4 -29.14 -6.40 36.51
N CYS A 5 -28.25 -6.04 37.45
CA CYS A 5 -26.91 -5.58 37.14
C CYS A 5 -26.07 -6.76 36.64
N LEU A 6 -25.91 -6.84 35.32
CA LEU A 6 -24.90 -7.71 34.70
C LEU A 6 -23.52 -7.17 35.01
N ASN A 7 -22.87 -7.67 36.03
CA ASN A 7 -21.44 -7.51 36.26
C ASN A 7 -20.69 -8.17 35.09
N ARG A 8 -20.20 -7.31 34.17
CA ARG A 8 -19.24 -7.72 33.13
C ARG A 8 -17.93 -8.05 33.83
N VAL A 9 -17.66 -9.33 34.06
CA VAL A 9 -16.36 -9.80 34.51
C VAL A 9 -15.34 -9.42 33.43
N GLU A 10 -14.60 -8.33 33.64
CA GLU A 10 -13.43 -7.98 32.86
C GLU A 10 -12.39 -9.09 33.08
N ARG A 11 -12.12 -9.88 32.05
CA ARG A 11 -11.01 -10.83 32.07
C ARG A 11 -9.72 -10.04 32.32
N PRO A 12 -8.88 -10.44 33.28
CA PRO A 12 -7.58 -9.83 33.45
C PRO A 12 -6.77 -10.03 32.18
N LEU A 13 -6.36 -8.92 31.55
CA LEU A 13 -5.46 -8.93 30.39
C LEU A 13 -4.10 -9.48 30.84
N PRO A 14 -3.39 -10.25 29.99
CA PRO A 14 -2.08 -10.78 30.35
C PRO A 14 -1.11 -9.63 30.67
N VAL A 15 -0.36 -9.81 31.73
CA VAL A 15 0.62 -8.86 32.31
C VAL A 15 1.82 -8.74 31.37
N ASP A 16 1.73 -7.85 30.38
CA ASP A 16 2.86 -7.37 29.56
C ASP A 16 2.85 -5.83 29.44
N ASP A 17 2.31 -5.14 30.44
CA ASP A 17 1.90 -3.73 30.38
C ASP A 17 2.79 -2.76 31.20
N ASP A 18 4.09 -3.06 31.38
CA ASP A 18 5.04 -2.11 31.99
C ASP A 18 5.40 -0.91 31.08
N LEU A 19 5.03 -0.96 29.77
CA LEU A 19 5.39 0.08 28.81
C LEU A 19 4.37 1.21 28.69
N GLU A 20 3.10 0.94 28.96
CA GLU A 20 2.00 1.91 28.81
C GLU A 20 0.84 1.61 29.76
N THR A 21 0.19 2.67 30.26
CA THR A 21 -1.05 2.53 31.03
C THR A 21 -2.22 2.15 30.13
N VAL A 22 -3.30 1.58 30.70
CA VAL A 22 -4.53 1.24 29.95
C VAL A 22 -5.11 2.46 29.23
N GLN A 23 -5.01 3.64 29.83
CA GLN A 23 -5.48 4.89 29.24
C GLN A 23 -4.61 5.31 28.04
N GLU A 24 -3.27 5.29 28.20
CA GLU A 24 -2.33 5.58 27.10
C GLU A 24 -2.52 4.62 25.94
N ARG A 25 -2.76 3.34 26.21
CA ARG A 25 -3.06 2.34 25.18
C ARG A 25 -4.33 2.68 24.38
N LYS A 26 -5.41 3.06 25.05
CA LYS A 26 -6.65 3.50 24.38
C LYS A 26 -6.41 4.73 23.50
N GLU A 27 -5.68 5.72 24.01
CA GLU A 27 -5.34 6.94 23.27
C GLU A 27 -4.45 6.66 22.06
N ARG A 28 -3.45 5.78 22.23
CA ARG A 28 -2.55 5.33 21.16
C ARG A 28 -3.32 4.64 20.04
N PHE A 29 -4.18 3.66 20.35
CA PHE A 29 -4.98 2.97 19.34
C PHE A 29 -5.96 3.92 18.66
N ARG A 30 -6.57 4.86 19.38
CA ARG A 30 -7.40 5.90 18.75
C ARG A 30 -6.60 6.70 17.74
N SER A 31 -5.38 7.11 18.08
CA SER A 31 -4.49 7.85 17.17
C SER A 31 -4.07 7.01 15.96
N ILE A 32 -3.82 5.70 16.13
CA ILE A 32 -3.53 4.75 15.04
C ILE A 32 -4.74 4.64 14.09
N TYR A 33 -5.97 4.52 14.62
CA TYR A 33 -7.18 4.48 13.78
C TYR A 33 -7.41 5.78 13.01
N ILE A 34 -7.08 6.95 13.60
CA ILE A 34 -7.10 8.23 12.89
C ILE A 34 -6.12 8.21 11.73
N ILE A 35 -4.91 7.65 11.89
CA ILE A 35 -3.96 7.48 10.79
C ILE A 35 -4.51 6.57 9.70
N TYR A 36 -5.13 5.43 10.04
CA TYR A 36 -5.76 4.55 9.04
C TYR A 36 -6.84 5.28 8.25
N PHE A 37 -7.69 6.02 8.94
CA PHE A 37 -8.74 6.80 8.32
C PHE A 37 -8.19 7.93 7.44
N THR A 38 -7.15 8.64 7.89
CA THR A 38 -6.43 9.65 7.09
C THR A 38 -5.90 9.05 5.79
N MET A 39 -5.27 7.87 5.86
CA MET A 39 -4.72 7.19 4.68
C MET A 39 -5.83 6.75 3.72
N PHE A 40 -6.98 6.32 4.24
CA PHE A 40 -8.17 6.05 3.45
C PHE A 40 -8.66 7.32 2.74
N LEU A 41 -8.84 8.44 3.45
CA LEU A 41 -9.32 9.70 2.88
C LEU A 41 -8.35 10.29 1.84
N MET A 42 -7.03 10.20 2.07
CA MET A 42 -6.03 10.69 1.12
C MET A 42 -6.04 9.87 -0.18
N SER A 43 -6.18 8.55 -0.08
CA SER A 43 -6.28 7.67 -1.27
C SER A 43 -7.61 7.86 -2.01
N LEU A 44 -8.70 8.02 -1.28
CA LEU A 44 -10.01 8.32 -1.83
C LEU A 44 -9.99 9.69 -2.55
N GLY A 45 -9.43 10.72 -1.93
CA GLY A 45 -9.33 12.05 -2.53
C GLY A 45 -8.47 12.10 -3.80
N PHE A 46 -7.47 11.23 -3.91
CA PHE A 46 -6.72 11.05 -5.14
C PHE A 46 -7.56 10.34 -6.22
N SER A 47 -8.19 9.22 -5.88
CA SER A 47 -8.86 8.35 -6.84
C SER A 47 -10.18 8.91 -7.35
N ILE A 48 -10.92 9.67 -6.53
CA ILE A 48 -12.19 10.27 -6.94
C ILE A 48 -12.02 11.25 -8.12
N ILE A 49 -10.92 11.99 -8.17
CA ILE A 49 -10.67 12.93 -9.26
C ILE A 49 -10.12 12.20 -10.50
N LEU A 50 -9.36 11.12 -10.33
CA LEU A 50 -8.60 10.47 -11.40
C LEU A 50 -9.47 10.07 -12.60
N THR A 51 -10.67 9.59 -12.35
CA THR A 51 -11.61 9.14 -13.40
C THR A 51 -12.23 10.29 -14.19
N GLY A 52 -12.36 11.48 -13.59
CA GLY A 52 -12.96 12.66 -14.20
C GLY A 52 -11.95 13.65 -14.81
N VAL A 53 -10.64 13.44 -14.66
CA VAL A 53 -9.63 14.42 -15.07
C VAL A 53 -9.63 14.67 -16.57
N TRP A 54 -9.74 13.59 -17.40
CA TRP A 54 -9.72 13.74 -18.85
C TRP A 54 -10.93 14.53 -19.40
N PRO A 55 -12.17 14.11 -19.14
CA PRO A 55 -13.33 14.86 -19.64
C PRO A 55 -13.40 16.27 -19.06
N TYR A 56 -12.90 16.51 -17.84
CA TYR A 56 -12.82 17.85 -17.29
C TYR A 56 -11.80 18.73 -18.02
N LEU A 57 -10.62 18.18 -18.35
CA LEU A 57 -9.62 18.89 -19.14
C LEU A 57 -10.14 19.24 -20.54
N GLU A 58 -10.83 18.31 -21.20
CA GLU A 58 -11.43 18.50 -22.52
C GLU A 58 -12.54 19.60 -22.49
N LYS A 59 -13.33 19.64 -21.39
CA LYS A 59 -14.31 20.70 -21.16
C LYS A 59 -13.65 22.08 -21.00
N LEU A 60 -12.53 22.15 -20.27
CA LEU A 60 -11.81 23.41 -20.02
C LEU A 60 -11.08 23.92 -21.26
N ASP A 61 -10.55 23.01 -22.07
CA ASP A 61 -9.85 23.31 -23.31
C ASP A 61 -9.96 22.16 -24.30
N ASN A 62 -10.82 22.36 -25.30
CA ASN A 62 -11.06 21.38 -26.36
C ASN A 62 -9.84 21.11 -27.28
N SER A 63 -8.79 21.94 -27.18
CA SER A 63 -7.52 21.77 -27.90
C SER A 63 -6.49 20.93 -27.13
N ALA A 64 -6.81 20.48 -25.91
CA ALA A 64 -5.89 19.76 -25.06
C ALA A 64 -5.50 18.41 -25.67
N SER A 65 -4.20 18.15 -25.80
CA SER A 65 -3.70 16.87 -26.31
C SER A 65 -3.72 15.77 -25.24
N LYS A 66 -3.75 14.52 -25.68
CA LYS A 66 -3.61 13.34 -24.78
C LYS A 66 -2.25 13.35 -24.05
N GLU A 67 -1.21 13.93 -24.66
CA GLU A 67 0.10 14.11 -24.02
C GLU A 67 0.02 15.06 -22.82
N PHE A 68 -0.75 16.15 -22.96
CA PHE A 68 -0.96 17.11 -21.87
C PHE A 68 -1.70 16.45 -20.69
N MET A 69 -2.66 15.57 -20.97
CA MET A 69 -3.29 14.74 -19.94
C MET A 69 -2.26 13.92 -19.15
N GLY A 70 -1.26 13.36 -19.84
CA GLY A 70 -0.14 12.66 -19.19
C GLY A 70 0.58 13.53 -18.17
N TYR A 71 0.85 14.81 -18.49
CA TYR A 71 1.46 15.76 -17.54
C TYR A 71 0.56 16.07 -16.36
N VAL A 72 -0.74 16.24 -16.55
CA VAL A 72 -1.72 16.51 -15.48
C VAL A 72 -1.77 15.32 -14.50
N VAL A 73 -1.77 14.09 -15.00
CA VAL A 73 -1.78 12.88 -14.16
C VAL A 73 -0.44 12.71 -13.45
N ALA A 74 0.69 12.95 -14.12
CA ALA A 74 2.02 12.82 -13.56
C ALA A 74 2.37 13.91 -12.53
N ALA A 75 1.72 15.08 -12.59
CA ALA A 75 2.00 16.21 -11.69
C ALA A 75 1.81 15.86 -10.21
N ASN A 76 0.77 15.07 -9.89
CA ASN A 76 0.51 14.67 -8.51
C ASN A 76 1.61 13.74 -7.93
N PRO A 77 1.94 12.58 -8.53
CA PRO A 77 3.04 11.76 -8.02
C PRO A 77 4.40 12.47 -8.07
N LEU A 78 4.62 13.41 -9.01
CA LEU A 78 5.83 14.22 -9.04
C LEU A 78 5.93 15.14 -7.81
N GLY A 79 4.86 15.86 -7.47
CA GLY A 79 4.80 16.68 -6.26
C GLY A 79 5.05 15.85 -5.00
N GLN A 80 4.42 14.70 -4.89
CA GLN A 80 4.60 13.78 -3.76
C GLN A 80 6.03 13.23 -3.70
N MET A 81 6.63 12.86 -4.83
CA MET A 81 8.01 12.37 -4.91
C MET A 81 9.01 13.36 -4.35
N LEU A 82 8.93 14.61 -4.78
CA LEU A 82 9.87 15.67 -4.40
C LEU A 82 9.73 16.07 -2.94
N PHE A 83 8.50 16.15 -2.43
CA PHE A 83 8.22 16.72 -1.11
C PHE A 83 8.12 15.68 0.00
N SER A 84 7.94 14.38 -0.28
CA SER A 84 7.87 13.35 0.77
C SER A 84 9.11 13.29 1.66
N PRO A 85 10.36 13.32 1.15
CA PRO A 85 11.54 13.37 1.99
C PRO A 85 11.63 14.66 2.83
N LEU A 86 11.23 15.80 2.25
CA LEU A 86 11.27 17.11 2.90
C LEU A 86 10.27 17.20 4.06
N VAL A 87 9.03 16.78 3.84
CA VAL A 87 7.99 16.75 4.88
C VAL A 87 8.34 15.72 5.96
N GLY A 88 8.93 14.57 5.58
CA GLY A 88 9.47 13.59 6.50
C GLY A 88 10.62 14.12 7.35
N TRP A 89 11.54 14.88 6.76
CA TRP A 89 12.61 15.56 7.47
C TRP A 89 12.06 16.60 8.45
N TRP A 90 11.07 17.38 8.03
CA TRP A 90 10.40 18.34 8.90
C TRP A 90 9.76 17.68 10.11
N GLY A 91 9.04 16.55 9.93
CA GLY A 91 8.49 15.76 11.04
C GLY A 91 9.56 15.28 12.02
N ASN A 92 10.70 14.80 11.50
CA ASN A 92 11.81 14.38 12.34
C ASN A 92 12.42 15.55 13.13
N ARG A 93 12.57 16.73 12.51
CA ARG A 93 13.19 17.90 13.13
C ARG A 93 12.28 18.56 14.16
N SER A 94 10.98 18.62 13.90
CA SER A 94 10.00 19.20 14.85
C SER A 94 9.74 18.29 16.06
N GLY A 95 10.13 17.01 15.99
CA GLY A 95 9.85 16.02 17.03
C GLY A 95 8.37 15.66 17.19
N SER A 96 7.49 16.26 16.35
CA SER A 96 6.06 16.06 16.30
C SER A 96 5.62 15.80 14.85
N VAL A 97 4.76 14.81 14.65
CA VAL A 97 4.17 14.51 13.33
C VAL A 97 2.92 15.32 13.05
N ARG A 98 2.29 15.86 14.08
CA ARG A 98 1.01 16.55 14.03
C ARG A 98 1.08 17.83 13.20
N LEU A 99 2.08 18.69 13.44
CA LEU A 99 2.20 19.97 12.73
C LEU A 99 2.40 19.79 11.22
N PRO A 100 3.35 18.94 10.73
CA PRO A 100 3.46 18.64 9.31
C PRO A 100 2.17 18.09 8.69
N ILE A 101 1.46 17.20 9.40
CA ILE A 101 0.19 16.64 8.90
C ILE A 101 -0.88 17.74 8.80
N LEU A 102 -1.04 18.60 9.81
CA LEU A 102 -2.03 19.69 9.76
C LEU A 102 -1.78 20.64 8.60
N ILE A 103 -0.52 21.05 8.37
CA ILE A 103 -0.19 21.99 7.29
C ILE A 103 -0.41 21.32 5.92
N THR A 104 -0.05 20.06 5.75
CA THR A 104 -0.29 19.35 4.50
C THR A 104 -1.78 19.09 4.27
N LEU A 105 -2.60 18.84 5.30
CA LEU A 105 -4.06 18.73 5.18
C LEU A 105 -4.72 20.07 4.83
N ALA A 106 -4.23 21.18 5.41
CA ALA A 106 -4.67 22.53 5.03
C ALA A 106 -4.34 22.82 3.55
N LEU A 107 -3.14 22.44 3.11
CA LEU A 107 -2.74 22.56 1.69
C LEU A 107 -3.62 21.69 0.78
N PHE A 108 -3.93 20.44 1.19
CA PHE A 108 -4.83 19.56 0.45
C PHE A 108 -6.23 20.18 0.28
N THR A 109 -6.78 20.75 1.35
CA THR A 109 -8.09 21.41 1.35
C THR A 109 -8.08 22.62 0.43
N LEU A 110 -7.05 23.48 0.56
CA LEU A 110 -6.91 24.68 -0.28
C LEU A 110 -6.76 24.34 -1.77
N THR A 111 -5.90 23.41 -2.09
CA THR A 111 -5.66 23.02 -3.50
C THR A 111 -6.83 22.27 -4.11
N SER A 112 -7.61 21.52 -3.32
CA SER A 112 -8.85 20.92 -3.75
C SER A 112 -9.93 21.98 -4.02
N ALA A 113 -9.98 23.04 -3.21
CA ALA A 113 -10.86 24.19 -3.46
C ALA A 113 -10.46 24.94 -4.75
N VAL A 114 -9.16 25.14 -4.99
CA VAL A 114 -8.65 25.72 -6.25
C VAL A 114 -9.05 24.85 -7.45
N TYR A 115 -8.90 23.53 -7.36
CA TYR A 115 -9.34 22.60 -8.41
C TYR A 115 -10.84 22.72 -8.70
N SER A 116 -11.68 22.85 -7.66
CA SER A 116 -13.13 22.99 -7.83
C SER A 116 -13.55 24.35 -8.39
N ALA A 117 -12.72 25.38 -8.22
CA ALA A 117 -12.98 26.74 -8.68
C ALA A 117 -12.30 27.08 -10.02
N ILE A 118 -11.66 26.13 -10.71
CA ILE A 118 -10.89 26.38 -11.95
C ILE A 118 -11.72 27.15 -12.98
N GLU A 119 -13.00 26.79 -13.17
CA GLU A 119 -13.88 27.41 -14.17
C GLU A 119 -14.13 28.91 -13.92
N VAL A 120 -13.94 29.38 -12.68
CA VAL A 120 -14.21 30.79 -12.27
C VAL A 120 -12.89 31.59 -12.15
N LEU A 121 -11.75 30.90 -12.03
CA LEU A 121 -10.47 31.56 -11.87
C LEU A 121 -10.01 32.21 -13.18
N PRO A 122 -9.51 33.46 -13.15
CA PRO A 122 -8.95 34.09 -14.34
C PRO A 122 -7.62 33.43 -14.75
N GLY A 123 -7.39 33.29 -16.05
CA GLY A 123 -6.13 32.79 -16.60
C GLY A 123 -6.27 31.50 -17.40
N ASP A 124 -5.14 30.83 -17.65
CA ASP A 124 -5.12 29.55 -18.37
C ASP A 124 -5.54 28.40 -17.46
N HIS A 125 -6.74 27.89 -17.68
CA HIS A 125 -7.35 26.82 -16.88
C HIS A 125 -6.50 25.53 -16.89
N LYS A 126 -5.80 25.21 -17.99
CA LYS A 126 -4.89 24.05 -18.08
C LYS A 126 -3.74 24.17 -17.09
N THR A 127 -3.11 25.31 -17.03
CA THR A 127 -1.99 25.58 -16.13
C THR A 127 -2.47 25.53 -14.68
N VAL A 128 -3.63 26.12 -14.36
CA VAL A 128 -4.20 26.02 -13.01
C VAL A 128 -4.48 24.58 -12.64
N MET A 129 -4.97 23.75 -13.57
CA MET A 129 -5.19 22.32 -13.33
C MET A 129 -3.90 21.57 -12.99
N ILE A 130 -2.82 21.73 -13.79
CA ILE A 130 -1.53 21.10 -13.48
C ILE A 130 -0.98 21.55 -12.13
N VAL A 131 -1.00 22.85 -11.86
CA VAL A 131 -0.48 23.43 -10.63
C VAL A 131 -1.28 22.91 -9.42
N SER A 132 -2.61 22.88 -9.50
CA SER A 132 -3.44 22.31 -8.42
C SER A 132 -3.12 20.83 -8.19
N ARG A 133 -2.99 20.03 -9.25
CA ARG A 133 -2.63 18.61 -9.14
C ARG A 133 -1.23 18.40 -8.52
N PHE A 134 -0.26 19.23 -8.88
CA PHE A 134 1.08 19.20 -8.29
C PHE A 134 1.02 19.48 -6.78
N PHE A 135 0.31 20.51 -6.35
CA PHE A 135 0.20 20.85 -4.93
C PHE A 135 -0.67 19.85 -4.12
N VAL A 136 -1.65 19.21 -4.73
CA VAL A 136 -2.30 18.02 -4.13
C VAL A 136 -1.26 16.91 -3.90
N GLY A 137 -0.32 16.72 -4.82
CA GLY A 137 0.80 15.80 -4.64
C GLY A 137 1.72 16.20 -3.49
N VAL A 138 2.09 17.48 -3.39
CA VAL A 138 2.86 18.02 -2.25
C VAL A 138 2.14 17.76 -0.93
N SER A 139 0.84 17.97 -0.86
CA SER A 139 0.03 17.69 0.33
C SER A 139 0.02 16.20 0.69
N SER A 140 0.02 15.32 -0.31
CA SER A 140 0.04 13.86 -0.13
C SER A 140 1.38 13.34 0.42
N ALA A 141 2.40 14.20 0.54
CA ALA A 141 3.66 13.88 1.24
C ALA A 141 3.46 13.58 2.73
N ASN A 142 2.31 13.95 3.32
CA ASN A 142 1.91 13.55 4.69
C ASN A 142 1.88 12.04 4.90
N ILE A 143 1.71 11.25 3.84
CA ILE A 143 1.77 9.78 3.87
C ILE A 143 3.09 9.28 4.47
N ALA A 144 4.21 9.92 4.16
CA ALA A 144 5.51 9.58 4.73
C ALA A 144 5.56 9.82 6.25
N VAL A 145 5.00 10.94 6.69
CA VAL A 145 4.93 11.30 8.13
C VAL A 145 3.96 10.38 8.87
N ALA A 146 2.82 10.06 8.28
CA ALA A 146 1.84 9.14 8.84
C ALA A 146 2.43 7.73 9.04
N ARG A 147 3.18 7.21 8.06
CA ARG A 147 3.89 5.93 8.16
C ARG A 147 5.00 5.98 9.22
N SER A 148 5.74 7.09 9.31
CA SER A 148 6.75 7.30 10.35
C SER A 148 6.13 7.29 11.75
N TYR A 149 4.99 7.95 11.94
CA TYR A 149 4.25 7.92 13.20
C TYR A 149 3.78 6.50 13.53
N LEU A 150 3.23 5.77 12.56
CA LEU A 150 2.78 4.41 12.77
C LEU A 150 3.93 3.51 13.28
N SER A 151 5.13 3.67 12.72
CA SER A 151 6.32 2.96 13.18
C SER A 151 6.72 3.33 14.61
N ALA A 152 6.56 4.59 15.02
CA ALA A 152 6.84 5.05 16.38
C ALA A 152 5.76 4.64 17.38
N ALA A 153 4.50 4.56 16.94
CA ALA A 153 3.32 4.28 17.76
C ALA A 153 3.00 2.78 17.90
N THR A 154 3.78 1.88 17.29
CA THR A 154 3.53 0.42 17.33
C THR A 154 4.72 -0.32 17.91
N LYS A 155 4.43 -1.32 18.78
CA LYS A 155 5.42 -2.31 19.24
C LYS A 155 5.93 -3.11 18.03
N LEU A 156 7.12 -3.70 18.15
CA LEU A 156 7.72 -4.48 17.08
C LEU A 156 6.83 -5.64 16.63
N SER A 157 6.13 -6.28 17.57
CA SER A 157 5.18 -7.37 17.33
C SER A 157 3.87 -6.92 16.65
N GLU A 158 3.42 -5.67 16.88
CA GLU A 158 2.18 -5.11 16.31
C GLU A 158 2.40 -4.51 14.92
N ARG A 159 3.65 -4.17 14.57
CA ARG A 159 4.01 -3.33 13.41
C ARG A 159 3.53 -3.90 12.08
N THR A 160 3.71 -5.20 11.86
CA THR A 160 3.28 -5.87 10.62
C THR A 160 1.79 -5.76 10.38
N HIS A 161 1.00 -6.01 11.43
CA HIS A 161 -0.45 -5.86 11.37
C HIS A 161 -0.86 -4.39 11.11
N ALA A 162 -0.21 -3.44 11.78
CA ALA A 162 -0.51 -2.02 11.61
C ALA A 162 -0.20 -1.52 10.19
N VAL A 163 0.94 -1.92 9.60
CA VAL A 163 1.31 -1.56 8.22
C VAL A 163 0.35 -2.20 7.20
N SER A 164 -0.08 -3.46 7.42
CA SER A 164 -1.07 -4.08 6.53
C SER A 164 -2.44 -3.38 6.60
N MET A 165 -2.88 -2.92 7.78
CA MET A 165 -4.13 -2.18 7.93
C MET A 165 -4.07 -0.79 7.25
N VAL A 166 -2.94 -0.10 7.29
CA VAL A 166 -2.73 1.15 6.52
C VAL A 166 -2.85 0.88 5.03
N SER A 167 -2.20 -0.17 4.54
CA SER A 167 -2.24 -0.53 3.13
C SER A 167 -3.65 -0.92 2.67
N LEU A 168 -4.38 -1.68 3.51
CA LEU A 168 -5.80 -1.99 3.29
C LEU A 168 -6.65 -0.71 3.22
N ALA A 169 -6.46 0.22 4.16
CA ALA A 169 -7.19 1.50 4.17
C ALA A 169 -6.95 2.30 2.88
N GLN A 170 -5.71 2.34 2.38
CA GLN A 170 -5.38 2.99 1.11
C GLN A 170 -6.10 2.34 -0.08
N VAL A 171 -6.08 1.01 -0.18
CA VAL A 171 -6.76 0.28 -1.26
C VAL A 171 -8.26 0.49 -1.22
N LEU A 172 -8.88 0.46 -0.04
CA LEU A 172 -10.30 0.78 0.12
C LEU A 172 -10.63 2.20 -0.37
N GLY A 173 -9.77 3.18 -0.11
CA GLY A 173 -9.91 4.53 -0.65
C GLY A 173 -9.89 4.56 -2.17
N PHE A 174 -8.99 3.80 -2.80
CA PHE A 174 -8.92 3.68 -4.26
C PHE A 174 -10.18 3.03 -4.87
N ILE A 175 -10.80 2.08 -4.18
CA ILE A 175 -12.02 1.40 -4.65
C ILE A 175 -13.24 2.34 -4.54
N VAL A 176 -13.35 3.05 -3.41
CA VAL A 176 -14.52 3.91 -3.12
C VAL A 176 -14.52 5.18 -3.99
N GLY A 177 -13.35 5.69 -4.39
CA GLY A 177 -13.25 6.94 -5.15
C GLY A 177 -14.04 6.96 -6.45
N PRO A 178 -13.85 6.02 -7.38
CA PRO A 178 -14.65 5.95 -8.62
C PRO A 178 -16.14 5.78 -8.37
N ALA A 179 -16.53 5.06 -7.33
CA ALA A 179 -17.95 4.92 -6.95
C ALA A 179 -18.56 6.27 -6.50
N LEU A 180 -17.81 7.07 -5.76
CA LEU A 180 -18.22 8.42 -5.40
C LEU A 180 -18.26 9.35 -6.63
N GLN A 181 -17.30 9.26 -7.55
CA GLN A 181 -17.36 10.01 -8.81
C GLN A 181 -18.63 9.66 -9.59
N MET A 182 -18.98 8.39 -9.68
CA MET A 182 -20.19 7.94 -10.35
C MET A 182 -21.45 8.50 -9.69
N SER A 183 -21.48 8.64 -8.36
CA SER A 183 -22.64 9.18 -7.62
C SER A 183 -22.92 10.67 -7.91
N VAL A 184 -21.90 11.43 -8.32
CA VAL A 184 -22.05 12.85 -8.69
C VAL A 184 -22.23 13.06 -10.19
N THR A 185 -22.10 12.04 -11.02
CA THR A 185 -22.32 12.09 -12.48
C THR A 185 -23.71 12.63 -12.88
N PRO A 186 -24.81 12.35 -12.14
CA PRO A 186 -26.14 12.91 -12.47
C PRO A 186 -26.21 14.44 -12.44
N LEU A 187 -25.25 15.16 -11.82
CA LEU A 187 -25.17 16.62 -11.89
C LEU A 187 -24.90 17.14 -13.30
N GLY A 188 -24.37 16.30 -14.18
CA GLY A 188 -24.04 16.64 -15.57
C GLY A 188 -22.94 17.68 -15.71
N ASP A 189 -22.64 18.04 -16.98
CA ASP A 189 -21.55 18.99 -17.32
C ASP A 189 -21.88 20.44 -16.94
N LYS A 190 -23.15 20.84 -17.06
CA LYS A 190 -23.58 22.19 -16.74
C LYS A 190 -23.73 22.40 -15.24
N GLY A 191 -24.22 21.37 -14.53
CA GLY A 191 -24.41 21.41 -13.09
C GLY A 191 -25.32 22.52 -12.59
N LEU A 192 -25.10 22.88 -11.32
CA LEU A 192 -25.81 23.96 -10.61
C LEU A 192 -24.81 25.03 -10.21
N THR A 193 -25.25 26.30 -10.10
CA THR A 193 -24.40 27.34 -9.52
C THR A 193 -24.83 27.55 -8.07
N VAL A 194 -23.94 27.23 -7.13
CA VAL A 194 -24.20 27.41 -5.68
C VAL A 194 -23.24 28.48 -5.16
N ILE A 195 -23.80 29.58 -4.64
CA ILE A 195 -23.03 30.73 -4.11
C ILE A 195 -22.01 31.28 -5.14
N GLY A 196 -22.39 31.33 -6.42
CA GLY A 196 -21.49 31.81 -7.49
C GLY A 196 -20.40 30.85 -7.93
N LEU A 197 -20.32 29.62 -7.37
CA LEU A 197 -19.38 28.59 -7.73
C LEU A 197 -20.08 27.50 -8.56
N PRO A 198 -19.46 27.03 -9.64
CA PRO A 198 -19.99 25.94 -10.46
C PRO A 198 -19.92 24.62 -9.68
N MET A 199 -21.04 23.92 -9.60
CA MET A 199 -21.15 22.60 -8.98
C MET A 199 -21.67 21.62 -10.03
N ASN A 200 -20.75 21.10 -10.84
CA ASN A 200 -20.99 20.09 -11.86
C ASN A 200 -20.32 18.76 -11.46
N MET A 201 -20.46 17.72 -12.29
CA MET A 201 -19.93 16.39 -11.99
C MET A 201 -18.41 16.35 -11.79
N TYR A 202 -17.65 17.35 -12.26
CA TYR A 202 -16.19 17.44 -12.10
C TYR A 202 -15.79 18.24 -10.85
N THR A 203 -16.41 19.40 -10.66
CA THR A 203 -16.10 20.29 -9.53
C THR A 203 -16.65 19.77 -8.21
N ALA A 204 -17.77 19.03 -8.23
CA ALA A 204 -18.37 18.43 -7.04
C ALA A 204 -17.40 17.45 -6.34
N THR A 205 -16.60 16.70 -7.09
CA THR A 205 -15.57 15.80 -6.51
C THR A 205 -14.49 16.56 -5.77
N GLY A 206 -14.09 17.73 -6.28
CA GLY A 206 -13.16 18.60 -5.57
C GLY A 206 -13.78 19.20 -4.30
N TRP A 207 -15.07 19.57 -4.30
CA TRP A 207 -15.77 20.02 -3.08
C TRP A 207 -15.91 18.90 -2.04
N ILE A 208 -16.16 17.66 -2.47
CA ILE A 208 -16.11 16.48 -1.58
C ILE A 208 -14.72 16.38 -0.93
N ASN A 209 -13.65 16.57 -1.70
CA ASN A 209 -12.28 16.56 -1.16
C ASN A 209 -12.05 17.70 -0.15
N VAL A 210 -12.61 18.88 -0.38
CA VAL A 210 -12.55 20.00 0.58
C VAL A 210 -13.21 19.60 1.91
N LEU A 211 -14.41 19.05 1.86
CA LEU A 211 -15.14 18.62 3.06
C LEU A 211 -14.37 17.51 3.81
N MET A 212 -13.85 16.52 3.08
CA MET A 212 -13.02 15.45 3.65
C MET A 212 -11.72 16.00 4.24
N GLY A 213 -11.09 16.97 3.58
CA GLY A 213 -9.89 17.64 4.07
C GLY A 213 -10.14 18.39 5.38
N ILE A 214 -11.22 19.16 5.47
CA ILE A 214 -11.62 19.86 6.69
C ILE A 214 -11.92 18.86 7.82
N PHE A 215 -12.70 17.82 7.53
CA PHE A 215 -13.02 16.79 8.53
C PHE A 215 -11.74 16.10 9.04
N ASN A 216 -10.84 15.72 8.14
CA ASN A 216 -9.58 15.10 8.50
C ASN A 216 -8.68 16.05 9.31
N PHE A 217 -8.64 17.34 8.95
CA PHE A 217 -7.92 18.36 9.70
C PHE A 217 -8.39 18.45 11.15
N ILE A 218 -9.71 18.42 11.38
CA ILE A 218 -10.32 18.46 12.72
C ILE A 218 -9.91 17.25 13.56
N LEU A 219 -9.74 16.06 12.97
CA LEU A 219 -9.33 14.85 13.68
C LEU A 219 -7.92 14.95 14.31
N PHE A 220 -7.05 15.83 13.80
CA PHE A 220 -5.70 16.03 14.33
C PHE A 220 -5.61 17.07 15.46
N PHE A 221 -6.73 17.61 15.94
CA PHE A 221 -6.70 18.50 17.11
C PHE A 221 -6.35 17.74 18.41
N PRO A 222 -5.83 18.45 19.47
CA PRO A 222 -5.31 17.84 20.69
C PRO A 222 -6.26 16.92 21.44
N TRP A 223 -7.57 17.15 21.32
CA TRP A 223 -8.57 16.31 21.99
C TRP A 223 -8.77 14.95 21.31
N SER A 224 -8.44 14.81 20.04
CA SER A 224 -8.65 13.58 19.28
C SER A 224 -7.35 12.82 19.03
N PHE A 225 -6.30 13.49 18.59
CA PHE A 225 -5.02 12.90 18.23
C PHE A 225 -3.95 13.20 19.29
N LYS A 226 -3.37 12.16 19.86
CA LYS A 226 -2.23 12.25 20.80
C LYS A 226 -1.07 11.41 20.30
N GLU A 227 0.12 11.97 20.33
CA GLU A 227 1.33 11.29 19.88
C GLU A 227 1.89 10.39 20.99
N HIS A 228 2.08 9.11 20.67
CA HIS A 228 2.70 8.12 21.54
C HIS A 228 3.90 7.48 20.83
N LYS A 229 5.03 7.34 21.52
CA LYS A 229 6.28 6.78 20.99
C LYS A 229 6.61 5.46 21.70
N ILE A 230 5.74 4.47 21.55
CA ILE A 230 5.89 3.18 22.25
C ILE A 230 7.12 2.41 21.79
N ALA A 231 7.47 2.49 20.49
CA ALA A 231 8.66 1.82 19.95
C ALA A 231 9.98 2.28 20.59
N ALA A 232 10.07 3.56 20.95
CA ALA A 232 11.25 4.08 21.65
C ALA A 232 11.30 3.57 23.11
N ARG A 233 10.13 3.51 23.79
CA ARG A 233 10.03 2.95 25.15
C ARG A 233 10.38 1.46 25.18
N GLU A 234 9.89 0.67 24.21
CA GLU A 234 10.21 -0.75 24.03
C GLU A 234 11.73 -0.93 23.87
N ALA A 235 12.35 -0.20 22.95
CA ALA A 235 13.78 -0.30 22.70
C ALA A 235 14.67 0.19 23.87
N MET A 236 14.24 1.21 24.63
CA MET A 236 14.93 1.65 25.84
C MET A 236 14.91 0.57 26.92
N ARG A 237 13.74 -0.07 27.11
CA ARG A 237 13.59 -1.18 28.06
C ARG A 237 14.49 -2.35 27.70
N ASP A 238 14.45 -2.79 26.44
CA ASP A 238 15.19 -3.96 25.96
C ASP A 238 16.71 -3.77 26.03
N GLN A 239 17.20 -2.53 25.95
CA GLN A 239 18.62 -2.19 26.03
C GLN A 239 19.06 -1.71 27.41
N GLY A 240 18.17 -1.56 28.37
CA GLY A 240 18.48 -0.97 29.68
C GLY A 240 19.01 0.46 29.59
N LYS A 241 18.61 1.25 28.57
CA LYS A 241 19.04 2.63 28.34
C LYS A 241 18.07 3.62 28.97
N ALA A 242 18.61 4.69 29.56
CA ALA A 242 17.81 5.72 30.20
C ALA A 242 17.26 6.77 29.23
N THR A 243 17.88 6.96 28.05
CA THR A 243 17.51 8.01 27.12
C THR A 243 17.37 7.51 25.68
N GLU A 244 16.40 8.09 24.91
CA GLU A 244 16.21 7.81 23.49
C GLU A 244 17.49 8.05 22.67
N LYS A 245 18.25 9.11 22.99
CA LYS A 245 19.47 9.47 22.27
C LYS A 245 20.58 8.43 22.44
N GLU A 246 20.71 7.84 23.62
CA GLU A 246 21.67 6.75 23.88
C GLU A 246 21.27 5.48 23.13
N THR A 247 19.98 5.16 23.14
CA THR A 247 19.43 4.05 22.38
C THR A 247 19.73 4.21 20.88
N TRP A 248 19.52 5.42 20.34
CA TRP A 248 19.80 5.69 18.91
C TRP A 248 21.30 5.65 18.56
N LYS A 249 22.20 6.03 19.47
CA LYS A 249 23.65 5.94 19.24
C LYS A 249 24.14 4.49 19.25
N ALA A 250 23.56 3.66 20.11
CA ALA A 250 23.91 2.25 20.20
C ALA A 250 23.49 1.45 18.96
N MET A 251 22.35 1.81 18.36
CA MET A 251 21.79 1.12 17.20
C MET A 251 22.12 1.87 15.90
N LYS A 252 23.00 1.37 15.06
CA LYS A 252 23.24 1.92 13.71
C LYS A 252 22.38 1.15 12.71
N PRO A 253 21.52 1.81 11.90
CA PRO A 253 20.75 1.14 10.86
C PRO A 253 21.68 0.53 9.82
N ASP A 254 21.31 -0.62 9.28
CA ASP A 254 21.97 -1.14 8.08
C ASP A 254 21.50 -0.35 6.85
N TYR A 255 22.33 0.61 6.43
CA TYR A 255 22.01 1.47 5.30
C TYR A 255 21.95 0.71 3.97
N LEU A 256 22.73 -0.37 3.82
CA LEU A 256 22.70 -1.21 2.63
C LEU A 256 21.36 -1.94 2.53
N ALA A 257 20.89 -2.51 3.64
CA ALA A 257 19.58 -3.14 3.71
C ALA A 257 18.45 -2.11 3.45
N ALA A 258 18.56 -0.90 4.02
CA ALA A 258 17.57 0.16 3.80
C ALA A 258 17.48 0.57 2.32
N TRP A 259 18.60 0.83 1.64
CA TRP A 259 18.60 1.18 0.21
C TRP A 259 18.14 0.03 -0.67
N SER A 260 18.53 -1.21 -0.34
CA SER A 260 18.06 -2.41 -1.06
C SER A 260 16.54 -2.55 -0.99
N LEU A 261 15.93 -2.27 0.17
CA LEU A 261 14.48 -2.28 0.34
C LEU A 261 13.79 -1.14 -0.42
N ILE A 262 14.38 0.06 -0.49
CA ILE A 262 13.86 1.17 -1.31
C ILE A 262 13.87 0.80 -2.80
N CYS A 263 14.98 0.24 -3.30
CA CYS A 263 15.08 -0.23 -4.68
C CYS A 263 14.09 -1.35 -4.99
N ALA A 264 13.96 -2.33 -4.09
CA ALA A 264 12.99 -3.42 -4.23
C ALA A 264 11.54 -2.91 -4.21
N PHE A 265 11.23 -1.92 -3.37
CA PHE A 265 9.94 -1.25 -3.34
C PHE A 265 9.65 -0.53 -4.66
N PHE A 266 10.64 0.21 -5.21
CA PHE A 266 10.52 0.85 -6.52
C PHE A 266 10.19 -0.18 -7.61
N VAL A 267 10.94 -1.27 -7.70
CA VAL A 267 10.75 -2.32 -8.71
C VAL A 267 9.35 -2.94 -8.59
N LEU A 268 8.91 -3.22 -7.36
CA LEU A 268 7.62 -3.85 -7.11
C LEU A 268 6.44 -2.95 -7.49
N VAL A 269 6.49 -1.66 -7.10
CA VAL A 269 5.46 -0.66 -7.46
C VAL A 269 5.50 -0.39 -8.97
N PHE A 270 6.69 -0.27 -9.58
CA PHE A 270 6.84 -0.07 -11.02
C PHE A 270 6.18 -1.19 -11.83
N ASN A 271 6.40 -2.42 -11.44
CA ASN A 271 5.78 -3.57 -12.09
C ASN A 271 4.27 -3.59 -11.96
N PHE A 272 3.73 -3.17 -10.82
CA PHE A 272 2.28 -3.07 -10.62
C PHE A 272 1.67 -1.97 -11.51
N VAL A 273 2.22 -0.77 -11.46
CA VAL A 273 1.74 0.39 -12.24
C VAL A 273 1.83 0.14 -13.74
N LEU A 274 2.87 -0.57 -14.19
CA LEU A 274 3.01 -0.95 -15.58
C LEU A 274 1.81 -1.77 -16.07
N LEU A 275 1.41 -2.78 -15.30
CA LEU A 275 0.27 -3.62 -15.67
C LEU A 275 -1.05 -2.84 -15.63
N GLU A 276 -1.20 -1.95 -14.64
CA GLU A 276 -2.35 -1.06 -14.54
C GLU A 276 -2.46 -0.14 -15.76
N THR A 277 -1.34 0.43 -16.21
CA THR A 277 -1.29 1.35 -17.35
C THR A 277 -1.48 0.63 -18.69
N LEU A 278 -0.85 -0.54 -18.82
CA LEU A 278 -0.82 -1.29 -20.07
C LEU A 278 -2.12 -2.08 -20.31
N GLY A 279 -2.85 -2.44 -19.25
CA GLY A 279 -3.91 -3.45 -19.31
C GLY A 279 -4.94 -3.22 -20.40
N THR A 280 -5.49 -2.01 -20.53
CA THR A 280 -6.49 -1.71 -21.55
C THR A 280 -5.92 -1.79 -22.96
N SER A 281 -4.75 -1.17 -23.22
CA SER A 281 -4.11 -1.22 -24.55
C SER A 281 -3.72 -2.65 -24.95
N LEU A 282 -3.18 -3.41 -23.99
CA LEU A 282 -2.81 -4.80 -24.21
C LEU A 282 -4.00 -5.67 -24.58
N THR A 283 -5.15 -5.48 -23.92
CA THR A 283 -6.36 -6.27 -24.24
C THR A 283 -6.94 -5.94 -25.61
N MET A 284 -6.88 -4.67 -26.04
CA MET A 284 -7.26 -4.26 -27.38
C MET A 284 -6.34 -4.89 -28.43
N ASP A 285 -5.02 -4.84 -28.21
CA ASP A 285 -4.02 -5.33 -29.17
C ASP A 285 -3.99 -6.85 -29.25
N GLN A 286 -4.09 -7.56 -28.12
CA GLN A 286 -3.91 -9.01 -28.07
C GLN A 286 -5.21 -9.82 -28.26
N PHE A 287 -6.35 -9.29 -27.78
CA PHE A 287 -7.62 -10.01 -27.81
C PHE A 287 -8.57 -9.46 -28.87
N ALA A 288 -8.17 -8.39 -29.55
CA ALA A 288 -9.01 -7.70 -30.53
C ALA A 288 -10.38 -7.28 -29.93
N TRP A 289 -10.38 -6.90 -28.64
CA TRP A 289 -11.58 -6.33 -28.03
C TRP A 289 -11.75 -4.89 -28.48
N ASP A 290 -13.00 -4.48 -28.68
CA ASP A 290 -13.29 -3.08 -28.86
C ASP A 290 -13.02 -2.28 -27.57
N ARG A 291 -13.03 -0.95 -27.65
CA ARG A 291 -12.71 -0.08 -26.54
C ARG A 291 -13.66 -0.28 -25.35
N GLU A 292 -14.94 -0.47 -25.62
CA GLU A 292 -15.96 -0.65 -24.58
C GLU A 292 -15.79 -1.99 -23.88
N GLN A 293 -15.57 -3.07 -24.63
CA GLN A 293 -15.27 -4.41 -24.09
C GLN A 293 -13.99 -4.42 -23.26
N SER A 294 -12.92 -3.77 -23.74
CA SER A 294 -11.64 -3.70 -23.03
C SER A 294 -11.77 -2.99 -21.70
N VAL A 295 -12.46 -1.85 -21.67
CA VAL A 295 -12.70 -1.10 -20.42
C VAL A 295 -13.57 -1.90 -19.46
N PHE A 296 -14.63 -2.56 -19.96
CA PHE A 296 -15.53 -3.36 -19.13
C PHE A 296 -14.82 -4.57 -18.50
N TYR A 297 -14.14 -5.40 -19.30
CA TYR A 297 -13.46 -6.60 -18.78
C TYR A 297 -12.26 -6.26 -17.91
N MET A 298 -11.49 -5.21 -18.24
CA MET A 298 -10.42 -4.73 -17.37
C MET A 298 -10.95 -4.17 -16.06
N GLY A 299 -12.04 -3.41 -16.10
CA GLY A 299 -12.70 -2.92 -14.90
C GLY A 299 -13.20 -4.05 -14.00
N LEU A 300 -13.79 -5.09 -14.58
CA LEU A 300 -14.21 -6.30 -13.86
C LEU A 300 -13.02 -7.01 -13.21
N LEU A 301 -11.97 -7.26 -14.00
CA LEU A 301 -10.76 -7.94 -13.52
C LEU A 301 -10.07 -7.16 -12.40
N MET A 302 -9.96 -5.83 -12.53
CA MET A 302 -9.41 -4.96 -11.49
C MET A 302 -10.26 -4.96 -10.22
N SER A 303 -11.60 -5.00 -10.35
CA SER A 303 -12.53 -5.03 -9.22
C SER A 303 -12.40 -6.34 -8.44
N VAL A 304 -12.37 -7.47 -9.13
CA VAL A 304 -12.14 -8.80 -8.52
C VAL A 304 -10.74 -8.84 -7.88
N GLY A 305 -9.72 -8.34 -8.58
CA GLY A 305 -8.35 -8.24 -8.06
C GLY A 305 -8.27 -7.39 -6.80
N ALA A 306 -9.01 -6.28 -6.73
CA ALA A 306 -9.05 -5.42 -5.54
C ALA A 306 -9.66 -6.14 -4.33
N VAL A 307 -10.71 -6.96 -4.52
CA VAL A 307 -11.28 -7.81 -3.44
C VAL A 307 -10.26 -8.83 -2.97
N VAL A 308 -9.56 -9.52 -3.89
CA VAL A 308 -8.48 -10.46 -3.55
C VAL A 308 -7.35 -9.77 -2.80
N ALA A 309 -6.95 -8.58 -3.22
CA ALA A 309 -5.94 -7.77 -2.53
C ALA A 309 -6.38 -7.40 -1.11
N CYS A 310 -7.63 -6.98 -0.89
CA CYS A 310 -8.17 -6.69 0.44
C CYS A 310 -8.11 -7.92 1.36
N ILE A 311 -8.52 -9.08 0.87
CA ILE A 311 -8.42 -10.35 1.62
C ILE A 311 -6.95 -10.64 1.95
N THR A 312 -6.05 -10.47 0.99
CA THR A 312 -4.61 -10.69 1.18
C THR A 312 -4.06 -9.78 2.28
N PHE A 313 -4.39 -8.48 2.30
CA PHE A 313 -3.94 -7.56 3.35
C PHE A 313 -4.39 -8.00 4.75
N VAL A 314 -5.61 -8.49 4.89
CA VAL A 314 -6.12 -9.01 6.17
C VAL A 314 -5.35 -10.27 6.61
N LEU A 315 -5.00 -11.13 5.66
CA LEU A 315 -4.28 -12.38 5.91
C LEU A 315 -2.79 -12.21 6.22
N ILE A 316 -2.16 -11.06 5.89
CA ILE A 316 -0.73 -10.82 6.17
C ILE A 316 -0.41 -10.98 7.66
N GLY A 317 -1.24 -10.41 8.56
CA GLY A 317 -1.03 -10.50 10.00
C GLY A 317 -0.96 -11.94 10.52
N PRO A 318 -1.98 -12.77 10.29
CA PRO A 318 -1.96 -14.20 10.63
C PRO A 318 -0.81 -14.98 9.97
N LEU A 319 -0.51 -14.69 8.70
CA LEU A 319 0.54 -15.38 7.94
C LEU A 319 1.93 -15.13 8.54
N CYS A 320 2.24 -13.88 8.91
CA CYS A 320 3.51 -13.49 9.51
C CYS A 320 3.68 -13.92 10.98
N LYS A 321 2.59 -14.34 11.63
CA LYS A 321 2.69 -15.03 12.94
C LYS A 321 3.20 -16.46 12.80
N ARG A 322 3.00 -17.09 11.63
CA ARG A 322 3.33 -18.50 11.36
C ARG A 322 4.63 -18.66 10.58
N PHE A 323 4.96 -17.70 9.72
CA PHE A 323 6.12 -17.71 8.83
C PHE A 323 6.94 -16.44 9.00
N ASP A 324 8.24 -16.54 8.76
CA ASP A 324 9.15 -15.38 8.76
C ASP A 324 8.74 -14.37 7.68
N GLU A 325 8.62 -13.08 8.07
CA GLU A 325 8.21 -11.99 7.18
C GLU A 325 9.08 -11.88 5.92
N ARG A 326 10.38 -12.14 6.04
CA ARG A 326 11.34 -12.12 4.92
C ARG A 326 11.02 -13.21 3.91
N ARG A 327 10.73 -14.43 4.39
CA ARG A 327 10.35 -15.56 3.51
C ARG A 327 9.03 -15.29 2.83
N VAL A 328 8.05 -14.74 3.54
CA VAL A 328 6.74 -14.37 2.95
C VAL A 328 6.91 -13.26 1.92
N ALA A 329 7.75 -12.24 2.16
CA ALA A 329 8.02 -11.19 1.19
C ALA A 329 8.66 -11.73 -0.10
N ILE A 330 9.67 -12.61 0.02
CA ILE A 330 10.39 -13.16 -1.12
C ILE A 330 9.51 -14.17 -1.88
N TRP A 331 8.96 -15.17 -1.19
CA TRP A 331 8.22 -16.28 -1.82
C TRP A 331 6.73 -15.98 -2.07
N GLY A 332 6.08 -15.21 -1.22
CA GLY A 332 4.70 -14.79 -1.40
C GLY A 332 4.57 -13.51 -2.23
N GLY A 333 5.49 -12.55 -2.07
CA GLY A 333 5.48 -11.28 -2.79
C GLY A 333 6.14 -11.40 -4.16
N PHE A 334 7.48 -11.39 -4.20
CA PHE A 334 8.24 -11.31 -5.44
C PHE A 334 8.08 -12.54 -6.33
N PHE A 335 8.16 -13.74 -5.80
CA PHE A 335 8.05 -14.97 -6.59
C PHE A 335 6.70 -15.08 -7.29
N PHE A 336 5.60 -14.74 -6.61
CA PHE A 336 4.28 -14.74 -7.25
C PHE A 336 4.21 -13.71 -8.38
N MET A 337 4.78 -12.52 -8.20
CA MET A 337 4.85 -11.52 -9.26
C MET A 337 5.73 -11.98 -10.44
N VAL A 338 6.86 -12.66 -10.18
CA VAL A 338 7.71 -13.26 -11.23
C VAL A 338 6.92 -14.30 -12.03
N ILE A 339 6.24 -15.23 -11.34
CA ILE A 339 5.38 -16.22 -12.01
C ILE A 339 4.31 -15.51 -12.85
N GLY A 340 3.65 -14.51 -12.30
CA GLY A 340 2.65 -13.73 -13.03
C GLY A 340 3.20 -13.12 -14.31
N ARG A 341 4.45 -12.62 -14.31
CA ARG A 341 5.11 -12.07 -15.51
C ARG A 341 5.48 -13.16 -16.52
N VAL A 342 6.01 -14.28 -16.05
CA VAL A 342 6.37 -15.42 -16.92
C VAL A 342 5.14 -15.99 -17.62
N ILE A 343 4.01 -16.10 -16.90
CA ILE A 343 2.74 -16.56 -17.49
C ILE A 343 2.23 -15.58 -18.56
N CYS A 344 2.40 -14.27 -18.35
CA CYS A 344 1.99 -13.24 -19.31
C CYS A 344 2.88 -13.18 -20.57
N ILE A 345 4.00 -13.88 -20.63
CA ILE A 345 4.77 -14.03 -21.87
C ILE A 345 3.98 -14.94 -22.81
N PRO A 346 3.57 -14.47 -24.01
CA PRO A 346 2.77 -15.30 -24.90
C PRO A 346 3.56 -16.47 -25.46
N TRP A 347 2.92 -17.62 -25.53
CA TRP A 347 3.45 -18.86 -26.08
C TRP A 347 2.38 -19.50 -26.97
N GLY A 348 2.75 -19.81 -28.16
CA GLY A 348 1.84 -20.37 -29.16
C GLY A 348 2.28 -20.02 -30.57
N SER A 349 1.44 -20.38 -31.56
CA SER A 349 1.68 -20.10 -32.98
C SER A 349 0.73 -19.04 -33.55
N ASP A 350 -0.38 -18.75 -32.83
CA ASP A 350 -1.40 -17.85 -33.33
C ASP A 350 -0.96 -16.40 -33.21
N LEU A 351 -1.03 -15.62 -34.25
CA LEU A 351 -0.73 -14.19 -34.25
C LEU A 351 -1.94 -13.36 -33.82
N PRO A 352 -1.74 -12.18 -33.23
CA PRO A 352 -2.82 -11.23 -32.93
C PRO A 352 -3.45 -10.73 -34.26
N LEU A 353 -4.73 -10.37 -34.18
CA LEU A 353 -5.42 -9.74 -35.29
C LEU A 353 -4.80 -8.37 -35.57
N ILE A 354 -4.42 -8.09 -36.81
CA ILE A 354 -3.86 -6.78 -37.20
C ILE A 354 -5.01 -5.91 -37.68
N ALA A 355 -5.16 -4.72 -37.06
CA ALA A 355 -6.08 -3.71 -37.54
C ALA A 355 -5.52 -3.10 -38.83
N GLU A 356 -6.07 -3.50 -39.99
CA GLU A 356 -5.67 -2.94 -41.28
C GLU A 356 -6.16 -1.49 -41.38
N LEU A 357 -5.20 -0.54 -41.36
CA LEU A 357 -5.46 0.83 -41.78
C LEU A 357 -5.62 0.83 -43.31
N GLY A 358 -6.80 1.23 -43.79
CA GLY A 358 -6.99 1.43 -45.23
C GLY A 358 -5.99 2.45 -45.77
N PRO A 359 -5.57 2.32 -47.03
CA PRO A 359 -4.42 3.06 -47.61
C PRO A 359 -4.58 4.60 -47.64
N TYR A 360 -5.72 5.17 -47.25
CA TYR A 360 -6.01 6.59 -47.40
C TYR A 360 -6.67 7.29 -46.18
N THR A 361 -6.92 6.60 -45.09
CA THR A 361 -7.60 7.23 -43.93
C THR A 361 -6.92 6.89 -42.62
N ASN A 362 -6.50 7.93 -41.89
CA ASN A 362 -6.13 7.85 -40.47
C ASN A 362 -7.36 7.60 -39.58
N GLU A 363 -8.47 7.13 -40.13
CA GLU A 363 -9.71 6.93 -39.41
C GLU A 363 -9.68 5.61 -38.64
N THR A 364 -9.90 5.71 -37.33
CA THR A 364 -10.01 4.58 -36.41
C THR A 364 -11.29 3.78 -36.59
N MET A 365 -12.23 4.26 -37.47
CA MET A 365 -13.48 3.58 -37.78
C MET A 365 -13.47 3.00 -39.19
N ASP A 366 -14.09 1.83 -39.34
CA ASP A 366 -14.34 1.22 -40.66
C ASP A 366 -15.41 2.05 -41.40
N PRO A 367 -15.09 2.66 -42.55
CA PRO A 367 -16.02 3.51 -43.27
C PRO A 367 -17.25 2.76 -43.83
N LEU A 368 -17.21 1.43 -43.90
CA LEU A 368 -18.30 0.59 -44.39
C LEU A 368 -19.24 0.13 -43.28
N THR A 369 -18.72 -0.13 -42.10
CA THR A 369 -19.50 -0.71 -40.98
C THR A 369 -19.73 0.28 -39.82
N GLY A 370 -19.03 1.43 -39.79
CA GLY A 370 -19.08 2.41 -38.69
C GLY A 370 -18.56 1.87 -37.36
N LYS A 371 -17.90 0.71 -37.38
CA LYS A 371 -17.33 0.10 -36.16
C LYS A 371 -15.86 0.46 -36.02
N GLU A 372 -15.41 0.54 -34.77
CA GLU A 372 -13.98 0.76 -34.43
C GLU A 372 -13.15 -0.44 -34.95
N LYS A 373 -12.03 -0.15 -35.62
CA LYS A 373 -11.09 -1.17 -36.08
C LYS A 373 -10.42 -1.80 -34.86
N VAL A 374 -10.64 -3.08 -34.66
CA VAL A 374 -10.13 -3.85 -33.53
C VAL A 374 -8.86 -4.61 -33.88
N GLY A 375 -7.99 -4.79 -32.87
CA GLY A 375 -6.75 -5.53 -32.99
C GLY A 375 -5.49 -4.69 -32.92
N CYS A 376 -4.34 -5.31 -33.14
CA CYS A 376 -3.05 -4.64 -33.03
C CYS A 376 -2.85 -3.62 -34.16
N PRO A 377 -2.43 -2.37 -33.84
CA PRO A 377 -2.16 -1.36 -34.85
C PRO A 377 -1.06 -1.81 -35.84
N SER A 378 -1.26 -1.61 -37.15
CA SER A 378 -0.28 -1.97 -38.19
C SER A 378 1.07 -1.22 -38.07
N SER A 379 1.11 -0.10 -37.30
CA SER A 379 2.32 0.65 -36.95
C SER A 379 3.22 -0.09 -35.96
N GLN A 380 2.72 -1.10 -35.27
CA GLN A 380 3.47 -1.93 -34.35
C GLN A 380 3.98 -3.18 -35.06
N GLU A 381 5.23 -3.16 -35.55
CA GLU A 381 5.82 -4.26 -36.35
C GLU A 381 5.85 -5.60 -35.60
N TRP A 382 6.02 -5.57 -34.28
CA TRP A 382 6.12 -6.77 -33.45
C TRP A 382 4.86 -7.64 -33.48
N CYS A 383 3.69 -7.11 -33.79
CA CYS A 383 2.44 -7.87 -33.90
C CYS A 383 2.46 -8.90 -35.05
N ARG A 384 3.37 -8.73 -36.03
CA ARG A 384 3.47 -9.63 -37.20
C ARG A 384 4.22 -10.92 -36.88
N TYR A 385 5.02 -10.95 -35.82
CA TYR A 385 5.85 -12.12 -35.49
C TYR A 385 5.72 -12.58 -34.04
N THR A 386 4.99 -11.84 -33.19
CA THR A 386 4.80 -12.22 -31.79
C THR A 386 3.46 -12.94 -31.62
N PRO A 387 3.42 -14.15 -31.02
CA PRO A 387 2.18 -14.84 -30.75
C PRO A 387 1.23 -14.03 -29.88
N ARG A 388 -0.07 -14.25 -30.07
CA ARG A 388 -1.08 -13.65 -29.20
C ARG A 388 -1.10 -14.33 -27.83
N MET A 389 -1.32 -13.52 -26.78
CA MET A 389 -1.63 -14.03 -25.47
C MET A 389 -3.08 -14.53 -25.41
N THR A 390 -3.33 -15.61 -24.67
CA THR A 390 -4.71 -16.05 -24.41
C THR A 390 -5.30 -15.26 -23.23
N VAL A 391 -6.62 -15.06 -23.23
CA VAL A 391 -7.33 -14.41 -22.12
C VAL A 391 -7.07 -15.14 -20.80
N LEU A 392 -7.05 -16.48 -20.84
CA LEU A 392 -6.78 -17.29 -19.65
C LEU A 392 -5.37 -17.05 -19.09
N GLN A 393 -4.34 -16.98 -19.95
CA GLN A 393 -2.97 -16.61 -19.51
C GLN A 393 -2.95 -15.27 -18.80
N PHE A 394 -3.60 -14.27 -19.38
CA PHE A 394 -3.66 -12.93 -18.81
C PHE A 394 -4.35 -12.92 -17.44
N VAL A 395 -5.51 -13.56 -17.31
CA VAL A 395 -6.26 -13.63 -16.05
C VAL A 395 -5.46 -14.36 -14.97
N ILE A 396 -4.80 -15.47 -15.29
CA ILE A 396 -3.95 -16.21 -14.33
C ILE A 396 -2.75 -15.34 -13.94
N GLY A 397 -2.02 -14.75 -14.87
CA GLY A 397 -0.88 -13.89 -14.61
C GLY A 397 -1.23 -12.66 -13.76
N TYR A 398 -2.40 -12.06 -14.06
CA TYR A 398 -2.94 -10.96 -13.27
C TYR A 398 -3.29 -11.40 -11.84
N SER A 399 -3.89 -12.59 -11.67
CA SER A 399 -4.24 -13.14 -10.35
C SER A 399 -3.01 -13.34 -9.46
N PHE A 400 -1.90 -13.85 -10.00
CA PHE A 400 -0.62 -13.94 -9.29
C PHE A 400 -0.11 -12.56 -8.87
N THR A 401 -0.26 -11.55 -9.72
CA THR A 401 0.15 -10.17 -9.41
C THR A 401 -0.71 -9.57 -8.30
N THR A 402 -2.02 -9.80 -8.29
CA THR A 402 -2.95 -9.26 -7.27
C THR A 402 -2.75 -9.86 -5.88
N ILE A 403 -2.19 -11.07 -5.79
CA ILE A 403 -1.79 -11.69 -4.51
C ILE A 403 -0.37 -11.25 -4.12
N GLY A 404 0.57 -11.27 -5.08
CA GLY A 404 1.98 -10.98 -4.82
C GLY A 404 2.23 -9.53 -4.43
N TYR A 405 1.57 -8.57 -5.08
CA TYR A 405 1.78 -7.15 -4.82
C TYR A 405 1.44 -6.71 -3.39
N PRO A 406 0.26 -7.03 -2.82
CA PRO A 406 -0.05 -6.70 -1.43
C PRO A 406 0.94 -7.28 -0.41
N LEU A 407 1.35 -8.53 -0.60
CA LEU A 407 2.35 -9.19 0.25
C LEU A 407 3.70 -8.48 0.16
N GLY A 408 4.19 -8.26 -1.05
CA GLY A 408 5.48 -7.61 -1.28
C GLY A 408 5.53 -6.18 -0.75
N VAL A 409 4.56 -5.33 -1.14
CA VAL A 409 4.56 -3.90 -0.78
C VAL A 409 4.44 -3.68 0.73
N THR A 410 3.62 -4.48 1.42
CA THR A 410 3.43 -4.36 2.87
C THR A 410 4.63 -4.85 3.64
N LEU A 411 5.16 -6.02 3.26
CA LEU A 411 6.26 -6.63 3.99
C LEU A 411 7.59 -5.90 3.77
N ILE A 412 7.84 -5.35 2.56
CA ILE A 412 8.98 -4.45 2.36
C ILE A 412 8.90 -3.25 3.29
N GLN A 413 7.75 -2.58 3.39
CA GLN A 413 7.57 -1.42 4.27
C GLN A 413 7.73 -1.80 5.75
N THR A 414 7.22 -2.96 6.15
CA THR A 414 7.33 -3.49 7.51
C THR A 414 8.78 -3.80 7.86
N ILE A 415 9.47 -4.57 7.03
CA ILE A 415 10.88 -4.94 7.22
C ILE A 415 11.74 -3.67 7.23
N PHE A 416 11.50 -2.75 6.31
CA PHE A 416 12.18 -1.45 6.26
C PHE A 416 12.06 -0.68 7.57
N SER A 417 10.85 -0.57 8.11
CA SER A 417 10.62 0.08 9.39
C SER A 417 11.32 -0.63 10.56
N LYS A 418 11.40 -1.96 10.52
CA LYS A 418 12.08 -2.76 11.55
C LYS A 418 13.61 -2.64 11.47
N VAL A 419 14.18 -2.64 10.27
CA VAL A 419 15.62 -2.44 10.01
C VAL A 419 16.09 -1.04 10.43
N LEU A 420 15.27 -0.01 10.24
CA LEU A 420 15.58 1.35 10.69
C LEU A 420 15.58 1.50 12.22
N GLY A 421 14.89 0.62 12.93
CA GLY A 421 14.81 0.63 14.39
C GLY A 421 13.94 1.76 14.96
N PRO A 422 14.11 2.13 16.24
CA PRO A 422 13.24 3.08 16.96
C PRO A 422 13.56 4.56 16.67
N ARG A 423 14.46 4.85 15.75
CA ARG A 423 14.83 6.23 15.38
C ARG A 423 13.68 6.95 14.67
N PRO A 424 13.69 8.29 14.61
CA PRO A 424 12.77 9.04 13.75
C PRO A 424 12.92 8.64 12.28
N GLN A 425 11.89 8.04 11.71
CA GLN A 425 11.94 7.41 10.38
C GLN A 425 11.41 8.31 9.25
N GLY A 426 11.02 9.56 9.52
CA GLY A 426 10.34 10.42 8.54
C GLY A 426 11.05 10.57 7.20
N VAL A 427 12.36 10.87 7.20
CA VAL A 427 13.16 11.01 5.97
C VAL A 427 13.18 9.71 5.17
N TRP A 428 13.41 8.59 5.85
CA TRP A 428 13.51 7.28 5.21
C TRP A 428 12.17 6.81 4.64
N MET A 429 11.07 7.03 5.38
CA MET A 429 9.72 6.78 4.89
C MET A 429 9.37 7.71 3.72
N GLY A 430 9.90 8.96 3.75
CA GLY A 430 9.79 9.90 2.65
C GLY A 430 10.51 9.43 1.38
N LEU A 431 11.73 8.92 1.50
CA LEU A 431 12.49 8.36 0.38
C LEU A 431 11.79 7.12 -0.21
N MET A 432 11.30 6.21 0.63
CA MET A 432 10.54 5.04 0.18
C MET A 432 9.25 5.44 -0.53
N THR A 433 8.49 6.40 0.03
CA THR A 433 7.28 6.93 -0.62
C THR A 433 7.62 7.60 -1.95
N GLY A 434 8.71 8.39 -1.99
CA GLY A 434 9.23 9.01 -3.21
C GLY A 434 9.60 7.98 -4.28
N ALA A 435 10.24 6.88 -3.91
CA ALA A 435 10.54 5.78 -4.84
C ALA A 435 9.27 5.16 -5.46
N GLY A 436 8.21 4.97 -4.66
CA GLY A 436 6.92 4.52 -5.19
C GLY A 436 6.27 5.54 -6.13
N CYS A 437 6.42 6.84 -5.85
CA CYS A 437 5.92 7.89 -6.74
C CYS A 437 6.73 7.98 -8.03
N ALA A 438 8.06 7.81 -7.97
CA ALA A 438 8.92 7.74 -9.15
C ALA A 438 8.48 6.60 -10.09
N SER A 439 8.09 5.46 -9.55
CA SER A 439 7.52 4.35 -10.33
C SER A 439 6.24 4.73 -11.08
N ARG A 440 5.37 5.54 -10.47
CA ARG A 440 4.12 6.02 -11.09
C ARG A 440 4.36 7.06 -12.18
N VAL A 441 5.45 7.84 -12.10
CA VAL A 441 5.84 8.79 -13.15
C VAL A 441 6.51 8.04 -14.32
N LEU A 442 7.41 7.11 -14.02
CA LEU A 442 8.20 6.40 -15.03
C LEU A 442 7.45 5.25 -15.71
N GLY A 443 6.48 4.62 -15.01
CA GLY A 443 5.73 3.48 -15.55
C GLY A 443 5.07 3.74 -16.89
N PRO A 444 4.20 4.76 -17.03
CA PRO A 444 3.57 5.10 -18.31
C PRO A 444 4.56 5.42 -19.42
N VAL A 445 5.66 6.12 -19.11
CA VAL A 445 6.72 6.43 -20.08
C VAL A 445 7.39 5.15 -20.58
N PHE A 446 7.71 4.24 -19.67
CA PHE A 446 8.27 2.94 -20.04
C PHE A 446 7.32 2.14 -20.92
N VAL A 447 6.04 2.08 -20.58
CA VAL A 447 5.01 1.42 -21.41
C VAL A 447 4.98 2.04 -22.80
N GLY A 448 4.87 3.37 -22.89
CA GLY A 448 4.79 4.05 -24.16
C GLY A 448 6.02 3.80 -25.07
N LEU A 449 7.22 3.67 -24.49
CA LEU A 449 8.44 3.46 -25.28
C LEU A 449 8.71 1.98 -25.58
N ILE A 450 8.64 1.12 -24.57
CA ILE A 450 9.07 -0.29 -24.70
C ILE A 450 7.98 -1.13 -25.33
N TYR A 451 6.73 -1.03 -24.85
CA TYR A 451 5.65 -1.84 -25.38
C TYR A 451 5.35 -1.51 -26.85
N THR A 452 5.24 -0.23 -27.20
CA THR A 452 4.90 0.17 -28.58
C THR A 452 5.99 -0.17 -29.59
N ARG A 453 7.29 -0.08 -29.22
CA ARG A 453 8.41 -0.33 -30.13
C ARG A 453 8.87 -1.78 -30.15
N PHE A 454 8.93 -2.44 -29.00
CA PHE A 454 9.56 -3.76 -28.85
C PHE A 454 8.56 -4.86 -28.52
N GLY A 455 7.33 -4.50 -28.13
CA GLY A 455 6.26 -5.44 -27.92
C GLY A 455 6.24 -6.12 -26.56
N ILE A 456 5.42 -7.15 -26.50
CA ILE A 456 5.03 -7.82 -25.26
C ILE A 456 6.16 -8.64 -24.64
N TYR A 457 6.99 -9.32 -25.44
CA TYR A 457 8.12 -10.12 -24.95
C TYR A 457 9.10 -9.28 -24.15
N GLN A 458 9.54 -8.15 -24.71
CA GLN A 458 10.48 -7.26 -24.07
C GLN A 458 9.87 -6.60 -22.84
N THR A 459 8.61 -6.23 -22.90
CA THR A 459 7.91 -5.59 -21.79
C THR A 459 7.81 -6.54 -20.59
N PHE A 460 7.29 -7.76 -20.77
CA PHE A 460 7.18 -8.71 -19.67
C PHE A 460 8.52 -9.38 -19.33
N GLY A 461 9.42 -9.55 -20.28
CA GLY A 461 10.76 -10.08 -20.07
C GLY A 461 11.61 -9.15 -19.19
N ILE A 462 11.71 -7.86 -19.53
CA ILE A 462 12.48 -6.87 -18.74
C ILE A 462 11.88 -6.74 -17.34
N THR A 463 10.56 -6.61 -17.23
CA THR A 463 9.89 -6.42 -15.95
C THR A 463 9.96 -7.69 -15.08
N GLY A 464 9.82 -8.87 -15.66
CA GLY A 464 10.03 -10.14 -14.98
C GLY A 464 11.48 -10.31 -14.50
N LEU A 465 12.46 -9.91 -15.32
CA LEU A 465 13.88 -9.95 -14.95
C LEU A 465 14.19 -9.00 -13.79
N THR A 466 13.64 -7.77 -13.79
CA THR A 466 13.86 -6.83 -12.67
C THR A 466 13.28 -7.36 -11.36
N LEU A 467 12.12 -8.02 -11.39
CA LEU A 467 11.53 -8.70 -10.23
C LEU A 467 12.40 -9.87 -9.76
N LEU A 468 12.88 -10.71 -10.68
CA LEU A 468 13.73 -11.86 -10.39
C LEU A 468 15.05 -11.41 -9.75
N VAL A 469 15.72 -10.42 -10.33
CA VAL A 469 16.96 -9.84 -9.78
C VAL A 469 16.73 -9.27 -8.38
N SER A 470 15.62 -8.54 -8.17
CA SER A 470 15.27 -8.02 -6.85
C SER A 470 14.97 -9.13 -5.85
N MET A 471 14.28 -10.20 -6.27
CA MET A 471 14.01 -11.37 -5.44
C MET A 471 15.31 -12.06 -5.00
N LEU A 472 16.22 -12.32 -5.94
CA LEU A 472 17.52 -12.95 -5.66
C LEU A 472 18.37 -12.07 -4.74
N TRP A 473 18.40 -10.75 -4.99
CA TRP A 473 19.13 -9.81 -4.16
C TRP A 473 18.61 -9.77 -2.71
N LEU A 474 17.30 -9.70 -2.53
CA LEU A 474 16.68 -9.76 -1.20
C LEU A 474 16.91 -11.11 -0.52
N GLY A 475 16.95 -12.20 -1.29
CA GLY A 475 17.32 -13.53 -0.80
C GLY A 475 18.75 -13.56 -0.23
N LEU A 476 19.73 -13.04 -0.97
CA LEU A 476 21.13 -12.93 -0.53
C LEU A 476 21.28 -12.01 0.68
N MET A 477 20.47 -10.94 0.75
CA MET A 477 20.47 -10.00 1.87
C MET A 477 19.60 -10.43 3.06
N SER A 478 18.95 -11.59 3.00
CA SER A 478 17.95 -12.01 3.98
C SER A 478 18.45 -12.02 5.43
N GLU A 479 19.73 -12.30 5.66
CA GLU A 479 20.35 -12.26 6.99
C GLU A 479 20.48 -10.84 7.55
N ARG A 480 20.57 -9.82 6.68
CA ARG A 480 20.64 -8.39 7.08
C ARG A 480 19.26 -7.75 7.25
N LEU A 481 18.22 -8.40 6.74
CA LEU A 481 16.83 -7.91 6.83
C LEU A 481 16.15 -8.27 8.17
N VAL A 482 16.93 -8.34 9.24
CA VAL A 482 16.47 -8.68 10.60
C VAL A 482 16.38 -7.42 11.45
N PRO A 483 15.41 -7.31 12.38
CA PRO A 483 15.41 -6.26 13.38
C PRO A 483 16.71 -6.24 14.17
N TYR A 484 17.23 -5.06 14.44
CA TYR A 484 18.56 -4.87 15.05
C TYR A 484 18.74 -5.61 16.41
N SER A 485 17.69 -5.74 17.21
CA SER A 485 17.75 -6.46 18.49
C SER A 485 18.09 -7.94 18.35
N THR A 486 17.65 -8.57 17.28
CA THR A 486 17.90 -10.00 17.02
C THR A 486 19.32 -10.25 16.51
N SER A 487 19.91 -9.31 15.76
CA SER A 487 21.29 -9.47 15.25
C SER A 487 22.34 -9.37 16.36
N ALA A 488 22.12 -8.58 17.41
CA ALA A 488 23.03 -8.48 18.55
C ALA A 488 22.99 -9.73 19.46
N GLU A 489 21.82 -10.38 19.56
CA GLU A 489 21.69 -11.66 20.27
C GLU A 489 22.31 -12.83 19.50
N ASP A 490 22.20 -12.84 18.17
CA ASP A 490 22.81 -13.86 17.31
C ASP A 490 24.34 -13.73 17.26
N GLU A 491 24.92 -12.53 17.26
CA GLU A 491 26.37 -12.35 17.36
C GLU A 491 26.89 -12.78 18.74
N ASN A 492 26.15 -12.50 19.81
CA ASN A 492 26.50 -12.93 21.15
C ASN A 492 26.35 -14.45 21.34
N ASN A 493 25.43 -15.07 20.59
CA ASN A 493 25.24 -16.53 20.55
C ASN A 493 26.24 -17.24 19.63
N LYS A 494 26.68 -16.61 18.53
CA LYS A 494 27.75 -17.12 17.67
C LYS A 494 29.13 -17.03 18.33
N GLY A 495 29.32 -16.12 19.30
CA GLY A 495 30.55 -15.99 20.10
C GLY A 495 30.63 -16.92 21.31
N ARG A 496 29.58 -17.65 21.65
CA ARG A 496 29.63 -18.70 22.67
C ARG A 496 29.97 -20.01 21.99
N PRO A 497 31.17 -20.62 22.28
CA PRO A 497 31.42 -21.97 21.82
C PRO A 497 30.33 -22.87 22.38
N SER A 498 29.80 -23.75 21.53
CA SER A 498 28.91 -24.84 21.90
C SER A 498 29.59 -25.65 23.01
N THR A 499 29.35 -25.29 24.25
CA THR A 499 29.78 -26.08 25.40
C THR A 499 28.83 -27.27 25.48
N ALA A 500 29.29 -28.35 24.89
CA ALA A 500 28.93 -29.66 25.33
C ALA A 500 29.06 -29.76 26.85
N GLU A 501 28.06 -30.38 27.47
CA GLU A 501 28.09 -30.99 28.78
C GLU A 501 28.61 -30.14 29.96
N ILE A 502 27.71 -29.44 30.61
CA ILE A 502 27.93 -29.01 31.99
C ILE A 502 27.77 -30.26 32.87
N PRO A 503 28.83 -30.72 33.58
CA PRO A 503 28.68 -31.79 34.54
C PRO A 503 27.77 -31.32 35.69
N LEU A 504 26.81 -32.15 36.03
CA LEU A 504 25.91 -31.99 37.18
C LEU A 504 26.73 -31.83 38.45
N VAL A 505 26.92 -30.58 38.90
CA VAL A 505 27.35 -30.33 40.28
C VAL A 505 26.16 -30.60 41.17
N GLN A 506 26.25 -31.67 41.94
CA GLN A 506 25.29 -32.03 42.99
C GLN A 506 25.21 -30.91 44.01
N MET A 507 24.07 -30.17 44.03
CA MET A 507 23.72 -29.35 45.17
C MET A 507 23.03 -30.23 46.24
N PRO A 508 23.29 -30.00 47.54
CA PRO A 508 22.72 -30.84 48.58
C PRO A 508 21.22 -30.63 48.69
N ALA A 509 20.48 -31.70 48.78
CA ALA A 509 19.06 -31.77 48.87
C ALA A 509 18.52 -31.00 50.08
N ARG A 510 17.70 -29.98 49.86
CA ARG A 510 16.87 -29.36 50.87
C ARG A 510 15.44 -29.95 50.73
N ASN A 511 15.23 -31.01 51.49
CA ASN A 511 13.97 -31.75 51.56
C ASN A 511 12.86 -30.86 52.15
N GLY A 512 12.04 -30.26 51.31
CA GLY A 512 10.86 -29.46 51.74
C GLY A 512 10.07 -28.82 50.62
N GLU A 513 10.74 -28.32 49.60
CA GLU A 513 10.06 -27.55 48.52
C GLU A 513 9.64 -28.41 47.33
N GLN A 514 10.30 -29.52 47.07
CA GLN A 514 9.98 -30.41 45.95
C GLN A 514 8.60 -31.09 46.04
N LYS A 515 8.09 -31.33 47.25
CA LYS A 515 6.74 -31.86 47.45
C LYS A 515 5.62 -30.82 47.23
N ARG A 516 5.93 -29.53 47.27
CA ARG A 516 4.97 -28.46 47.02
C ARG A 516 4.76 -28.20 45.54
N TRP A 517 5.80 -28.31 44.72
CA TRP A 517 5.75 -28.16 43.27
C TRP A 517 5.05 -29.34 42.59
N GLN A 518 5.34 -30.57 42.96
CA GLN A 518 4.67 -31.75 42.42
C GLN A 518 3.15 -31.80 42.74
N ARG A 519 2.72 -31.20 43.85
CA ARG A 519 1.27 -31.08 44.17
C ARG A 519 0.57 -29.98 43.37
N GLN A 520 1.28 -28.96 42.89
CA GLN A 520 0.71 -27.94 42.01
C GLN A 520 0.59 -28.42 40.57
N GLU A 521 1.57 -29.15 40.06
CA GLU A 521 1.48 -29.73 38.72
C GLU A 521 0.40 -30.83 38.59
N SER A 522 0.23 -31.65 39.61
CA SER A 522 -0.87 -32.65 39.65
C SER A 522 -2.27 -32.01 39.64
N LYS A 523 -2.45 -30.86 40.32
CA LYS A 523 -3.73 -30.14 40.31
C LYS A 523 -3.99 -29.38 39.01
N ALA A 524 -2.96 -28.94 38.29
CA ALA A 524 -3.09 -28.32 36.99
C ALA A 524 -3.42 -29.33 35.87
N ALA A 525 -2.85 -30.54 35.95
CA ALA A 525 -3.15 -31.65 35.00
C ALA A 525 -4.55 -32.22 35.13
N ASP A 526 -5.11 -32.23 36.34
CA ASP A 526 -6.52 -32.69 36.57
C ASP A 526 -7.55 -31.63 36.16
N ALA A 527 -7.22 -30.35 36.22
CA ALA A 527 -8.08 -29.27 35.72
C ALA A 527 -8.19 -29.24 34.18
N ASP A 528 -7.14 -29.65 33.48
CA ASP A 528 -7.13 -29.70 32.01
C ASP A 528 -7.89 -30.92 31.45
N ARG A 529 -7.95 -32.04 32.20
CA ARG A 529 -8.75 -33.21 31.83
C ARG A 529 -10.27 -33.02 31.98
N THR A 530 -10.69 -32.13 32.86
CA THR A 530 -12.13 -31.83 33.05
C THR A 530 -12.66 -30.82 32.02
N LEU A 531 -11.82 -30.02 31.39
CA LEU A 531 -12.19 -29.06 30.33
C LEU A 531 -12.28 -29.68 28.94
N SER A 532 -11.60 -30.81 28.69
CA SER A 532 -11.67 -31.50 27.37
C SER A 532 -12.90 -32.36 27.18
N SER A 533 -13.65 -32.72 28.25
CA SER A 533 -14.83 -33.55 28.16
C SER A 533 -16.15 -32.79 27.97
N VAL A 534 -16.14 -31.44 28.01
CA VAL A 534 -17.37 -30.61 27.90
C VAL A 534 -17.61 -30.11 26.45
N TRP A 535 -16.65 -30.25 25.52
CA TRP A 535 -16.78 -29.74 24.16
C TRP A 535 -17.28 -30.74 23.10
N TYR A 536 -17.67 -31.97 23.48
CA TYR A 536 -18.12 -33.02 22.54
C TYR A 536 -19.63 -33.31 22.52
N LEU A 537 -20.46 -32.52 23.20
CA LEU A 537 -21.92 -32.70 23.16
C LEU A 537 -22.59 -31.33 22.94
N HIS A 538 -22.85 -30.95 21.68
CA HIS A 538 -24.03 -30.21 21.19
C HIS A 538 -23.76 -29.55 19.84
N PHE A 539 -23.95 -30.30 18.76
CA PHE A 539 -24.41 -29.78 17.49
C PHE A 539 -25.58 -30.60 16.98
N PRO A 540 -26.80 -30.09 16.90
CA PRO A 540 -27.89 -30.77 16.23
C PRO A 540 -27.73 -30.62 14.71
N LYS A 541 -27.90 -31.77 14.03
CA LYS A 541 -28.13 -31.88 12.57
C LYS A 541 -29.46 -31.18 12.24
N ALA A 542 -29.42 -30.21 11.33
CA ALA A 542 -30.53 -29.83 10.45
C ALA A 542 -29.98 -29.00 9.29
N PHE A 543 -29.86 -29.57 8.08
CA PHE A 543 -30.62 -29.19 6.89
C PHE A 543 -30.28 -30.16 5.76
N HIS A 544 -31.34 -30.76 5.26
CA HIS A 544 -31.42 -31.42 3.95
C HIS A 544 -31.24 -30.39 2.85
#